data_e853ebbb0922196b690f29326441a047
#
_entry.id   e853ebbb0922196b690f29326441a047
#
_cell.length_a   1.000
_cell.length_b   1.000
_cell.length_c   1.000
_cell.angle_alpha   90.00
_cell.angle_beta   90.00
_cell.angle_gamma   90.00
#
_symmetry.space_group_name_H-M   'P 1'
#
loop_
_entity.id
_entity.type
_entity.pdbx_description
1 polymer ?
#
loop_
_entity_poly.entity_id
_entity_poly.type
_entity_poly.pdbx_seq_one_letter_code
_entity_poly.pdbx_strand_id
1 'polypeptide(L)'
;MQSEGEGGKNLVTSPISQRVSSILWTFKKDSKRKPRKKGNAVELSNGDTAFLQYTGGTTGVSKGAELTHGNICANVSQVEAWIGKSIKEGEEVMITALPLYHIFALTANCLTFFRYGSKNILITNPRDMPKFCADLKKNPFTAITGVNTLFIGLMNQEVFKGLDFSNLKLALGGGMAVQDVVADEWEKLTGCALLEAYGLSETSPAATINPYNGKHKRGTIGLPLPNTDIKIFDDDRKEVP
;
A
#
# COMPACT_ATOMS: atom_id res chain seq x y z
N MET A 1 -29.68 50.13 -6.01
CA MET A 1 -30.03 49.20 -4.90
C MET A 1 -30.03 47.80 -5.53
N GLN A 2 -28.93 47.11 -5.43
CA GLN A 2 -28.78 45.70 -5.83
C GLN A 2 -28.08 45.02 -4.66
N SER A 3 -28.73 44.03 -4.12
CA SER A 3 -28.24 43.18 -3.06
C SER A 3 -27.38 42.07 -3.68
N GLU A 4 -26.10 42.05 -3.41
CA GLU A 4 -25.20 40.95 -3.74
C GLU A 4 -25.48 39.77 -2.81
N GLY A 5 -25.83 38.63 -3.42
CA GLY A 5 -26.02 37.38 -2.72
C GLY A 5 -24.68 36.71 -2.48
N GLU A 6 -24.37 36.44 -1.23
CA GLU A 6 -23.25 35.60 -0.82
C GLU A 6 -23.48 34.17 -1.26
N GLY A 7 -22.70 33.76 -2.25
CA GLY A 7 -22.59 32.37 -2.67
C GLY A 7 -21.73 31.58 -1.69
N GLY A 8 -22.36 30.99 -0.69
CA GLY A 8 -21.70 30.05 0.20
C GLY A 8 -21.21 28.84 -0.59
N LYS A 9 -19.90 28.71 -0.76
CA LYS A 9 -19.28 27.47 -1.28
C LYS A 9 -19.45 26.37 -0.24
N ASN A 10 -20.43 25.51 -0.43
CA ASN A 10 -20.53 24.27 0.29
C ASN A 10 -19.31 23.39 -0.10
N LEU A 11 -18.28 23.43 0.69
CA LEU A 11 -17.19 22.47 0.63
C LEU A 11 -17.73 21.08 0.92
N VAL A 12 -17.94 20.29 -0.11
CA VAL A 12 -18.21 18.86 0.02
C VAL A 12 -16.88 18.22 0.47
N THR A 13 -16.68 18.17 1.79
CA THR A 13 -15.57 17.38 2.35
C THR A 13 -15.82 15.94 1.99
N SER A 14 -14.89 15.35 1.24
CA SER A 14 -15.01 13.95 0.86
C SER A 14 -15.05 13.06 2.13
N PRO A 15 -15.80 11.94 2.11
CA PRO A 15 -15.83 11.02 3.25
C PRO A 15 -14.43 10.57 3.69
N ILE A 16 -13.46 10.62 2.79
CA ILE A 16 -12.05 10.29 3.01
C ILE A 16 -11.38 11.27 3.96
N SER A 17 -11.53 12.58 3.77
CA SER A 17 -10.90 13.58 4.63
C SER A 17 -11.45 13.56 6.08
N GLN A 18 -12.74 13.26 6.23
CA GLN A 18 -13.36 13.12 7.55
C GLN A 18 -12.89 11.85 8.29
N ARG A 19 -12.70 10.73 7.57
CA ARG A 19 -12.19 9.49 8.19
C ARG A 19 -10.71 9.58 8.57
N VAL A 20 -9.85 10.19 7.72
CA VAL A 20 -8.43 10.41 8.08
C VAL A 20 -8.31 11.27 9.34
N SER A 21 -9.11 12.32 9.49
CA SER A 21 -9.11 13.13 10.71
C SER A 21 -9.62 12.37 11.94
N SER A 22 -10.62 11.48 11.79
CA SER A 22 -11.14 10.66 12.88
C SER A 22 -10.15 9.57 13.32
N ILE A 23 -9.41 8.97 12.40
CA ILE A 23 -8.39 7.96 12.69
C ILE A 23 -7.19 8.59 13.40
N LEU A 24 -6.74 9.76 12.97
CA LEU A 24 -5.71 10.54 13.70
C LEU A 24 -6.14 10.88 15.12
N TRP A 25 -7.44 11.05 15.36
CA TRP A 25 -8.00 11.30 16.69
C TRP A 25 -8.00 10.05 17.57
N THR A 26 -8.26 8.88 17.01
CA THR A 26 -8.24 7.59 17.74
C THR A 26 -6.82 7.24 18.20
N PHE A 27 -5.78 7.50 17.38
CA PHE A 27 -4.38 7.33 17.77
C PHE A 27 -3.96 8.17 18.99
N LYS A 28 -4.63 9.30 19.26
CA LYS A 28 -4.38 10.14 20.43
C LYS A 28 -4.95 9.57 21.72
N LYS A 29 -5.97 8.72 21.64
CA LYS A 29 -6.72 8.27 22.83
C LYS A 29 -5.98 7.17 23.61
N ASP A 30 -5.16 6.36 22.94
CA ASP A 30 -4.46 5.22 23.55
C ASP A 30 -3.00 5.48 23.91
N SER A 31 -2.42 6.61 23.50
CA SER A 31 -1.05 6.94 23.88
C SER A 31 -1.02 7.66 25.23
N LYS A 32 -0.37 7.08 26.22
CA LYS A 32 -0.01 7.73 27.51
C LYS A 32 0.96 8.91 27.34
N ARG A 33 1.16 9.41 26.12
CA ARG A 33 1.95 10.61 25.83
C ARG A 33 1.14 11.85 26.13
N LYS A 34 1.77 12.82 26.83
CA LYS A 34 1.19 14.15 27.04
C LYS A 34 0.65 14.70 25.71
N PRO A 35 -0.56 15.29 25.70
CA PRO A 35 -1.12 15.85 24.48
C PRO A 35 -0.13 16.86 23.88
N ARG A 36 0.29 16.64 22.64
CA ARG A 36 1.01 17.69 21.89
C ARG A 36 0.08 18.89 21.77
N LYS A 37 0.67 20.09 21.87
CA LYS A 37 -0.06 21.34 21.57
C LYS A 37 -0.86 21.12 20.28
N LYS A 38 -2.14 21.49 20.28
CA LYS A 38 -2.95 21.48 19.05
C LYS A 38 -2.22 22.32 18.02
N GLY A 39 -1.74 21.67 16.96
CA GLY A 39 -1.28 22.40 15.78
C GLY A 39 -2.48 23.11 15.16
N ASN A 40 -2.26 24.27 14.58
CA ASN A 40 -3.28 24.91 13.77
C ASN A 40 -3.62 24.00 12.60
N ALA A 41 -4.91 23.82 12.33
CA ALA A 41 -5.34 23.12 11.12
C ALA A 41 -4.86 23.92 9.92
N VAL A 42 -4.20 23.26 8.99
CA VAL A 42 -3.82 23.84 7.70
C VAL A 42 -4.87 23.38 6.69
N GLU A 43 -5.43 24.30 5.95
CA GLU A 43 -6.32 23.98 4.84
C GLU A 43 -5.46 23.42 3.70
N LEU A 44 -5.80 22.22 3.23
CA LEU A 44 -5.11 21.52 2.16
C LEU A 44 -6.09 21.21 1.04
N SER A 45 -5.62 21.38 -0.19
CA SER A 45 -6.33 20.99 -1.41
C SER A 45 -5.77 19.68 -1.97
N ASN A 46 -6.47 19.08 -2.92
CA ASN A 46 -5.97 17.92 -3.64
C ASN A 46 -4.72 18.23 -4.47
N GLY A 47 -4.50 19.49 -4.83
CA GLY A 47 -3.34 19.94 -5.62
C GLY A 47 -2.10 20.22 -4.78
N ASP A 48 -2.22 20.28 -3.45
CA ASP A 48 -1.05 20.54 -2.60
C ASP A 48 -0.13 19.33 -2.56
N THR A 49 1.18 19.60 -2.54
CA THR A 49 2.22 18.57 -2.45
C THR A 49 2.13 17.83 -1.12
N ALA A 50 1.92 16.51 -1.18
CA ALA A 50 1.94 15.64 -0.01
C ALA A 50 3.33 15.06 0.25
N PHE A 51 4.01 14.61 -0.81
CA PHE A 51 5.33 13.98 -0.72
C PHE A 51 6.21 14.40 -1.89
N LEU A 52 7.50 14.59 -1.60
CA LEU A 52 8.57 14.58 -2.59
C LEU A 52 9.27 13.23 -2.50
N GLN A 53 8.85 12.30 -3.35
CA GLN A 53 9.36 10.94 -3.34
C GLN A 53 10.59 10.83 -4.24
N TYR A 54 11.76 10.80 -3.62
CA TYR A 54 13.01 10.66 -4.36
C TYR A 54 13.16 9.24 -4.92
N THR A 55 13.53 9.17 -6.18
CA THR A 55 13.85 7.92 -6.86
C THR A 55 15.36 7.76 -6.97
N GLY A 56 15.85 6.54 -6.74
CA GLY A 56 17.27 6.20 -6.93
C GLY A 56 17.65 6.20 -8.40
N GLY A 57 17.93 7.35 -8.96
CA GLY A 57 18.51 7.44 -10.30
C GLY A 57 19.95 6.91 -10.28
N THR A 58 20.25 5.94 -11.12
CA THR A 58 21.60 5.36 -11.25
C THR A 58 22.59 6.30 -11.94
N THR A 59 22.13 7.37 -12.55
CA THR A 59 22.97 8.31 -13.31
C THR A 59 22.44 9.73 -13.17
N GLY A 60 23.13 10.58 -12.38
CA GLY A 60 22.88 12.02 -12.33
C GLY A 60 22.29 12.55 -11.02
N VAL A 61 21.73 13.76 -11.09
CA VAL A 61 21.09 14.42 -9.95
C VAL A 61 19.85 13.65 -9.54
N SER A 62 19.73 13.36 -8.25
CA SER A 62 18.55 12.69 -7.69
C SER A 62 17.26 13.46 -8.04
N LYS A 63 16.27 12.77 -8.57
CA LYS A 63 14.97 13.32 -8.95
C LYS A 63 13.91 12.92 -7.93
N GLY A 64 13.08 13.86 -7.54
CA GLY A 64 11.93 13.63 -6.67
C GLY A 64 10.64 13.68 -7.47
N ALA A 65 9.83 12.61 -7.40
CA ALA A 65 8.47 12.67 -7.90
C ALA A 65 7.65 13.51 -6.92
N GLU A 66 6.99 14.54 -7.44
CA GLU A 66 6.05 15.35 -6.67
C GLU A 66 4.71 14.65 -6.64
N LEU A 67 4.29 14.22 -5.46
CA LEU A 67 3.02 13.52 -5.24
C LEU A 67 2.09 14.44 -4.44
N THR A 68 0.94 14.75 -5.02
CA THR A 68 -0.06 15.59 -4.37
C THR A 68 -0.94 14.77 -3.43
N HIS A 69 -1.67 15.44 -2.54
CA HIS A 69 -2.71 14.81 -1.72
C HIS A 69 -3.74 14.07 -2.58
N GLY A 70 -4.11 14.68 -3.72
CA GLY A 70 -5.02 14.06 -4.70
C GLY A 70 -4.48 12.76 -5.28
N ASN A 71 -3.19 12.70 -5.66
CA ASN A 71 -2.58 11.48 -6.20
C ASN A 71 -2.63 10.34 -5.18
N ILE A 72 -2.21 10.60 -3.96
CA ILE A 72 -2.20 9.59 -2.88
C ILE A 72 -3.62 9.12 -2.55
N CYS A 73 -4.57 10.04 -2.37
CA CYS A 73 -5.95 9.69 -2.06
C CYS A 73 -6.61 8.89 -3.20
N ALA A 74 -6.35 9.26 -4.46
CA ALA A 74 -6.86 8.53 -5.61
C ALA A 74 -6.31 7.10 -5.64
N ASN A 75 -4.99 6.92 -5.47
CA ASN A 75 -4.39 5.60 -5.51
C ASN A 75 -4.85 4.71 -4.34
N VAL A 76 -4.95 5.24 -3.12
CA VAL A 76 -5.54 4.50 -2.00
C VAL A 76 -6.96 4.07 -2.31
N SER A 77 -7.79 4.94 -2.93
CA SER A 77 -9.17 4.60 -3.29
C SER A 77 -9.24 3.56 -4.42
N GLN A 78 -8.32 3.60 -5.38
CA GLN A 78 -8.19 2.60 -6.45
C GLN A 78 -7.85 1.22 -5.86
N VAL A 79 -6.86 1.17 -4.96
CA VAL A 79 -6.49 -0.07 -4.25
C VAL A 79 -7.66 -0.56 -3.39
N GLU A 80 -8.35 0.33 -2.67
CA GLU A 80 -9.55 0.00 -1.90
C GLU A 80 -10.63 -0.65 -2.78
N ALA A 81 -10.92 -0.09 -3.95
CA ALA A 81 -11.89 -0.65 -4.88
C ALA A 81 -11.48 -2.04 -5.39
N TRP A 82 -10.16 -2.30 -5.48
CA TRP A 82 -9.61 -3.55 -5.96
C TRP A 82 -9.67 -4.69 -4.93
N ILE A 83 -9.24 -4.42 -3.69
CA ILE A 83 -9.11 -5.43 -2.63
C ILE A 83 -10.23 -5.37 -1.58
N GLY A 84 -11.02 -4.30 -1.56
CA GLY A 84 -11.89 -3.94 -0.43
C GLY A 84 -12.94 -4.95 -0.03
N LYS A 85 -13.41 -5.80 -0.96
CA LYS A 85 -14.36 -6.87 -0.64
C LYS A 85 -13.80 -7.96 0.27
N SER A 86 -12.49 -8.04 0.39
CA SER A 86 -11.79 -9.08 1.13
C SER A 86 -11.15 -8.56 2.42
N ILE A 87 -11.13 -7.25 2.57
CA ILE A 87 -10.55 -6.54 3.72
C ILE A 87 -11.69 -6.06 4.62
N LYS A 88 -11.59 -6.37 5.90
CA LYS A 88 -12.56 -5.93 6.91
C LYS A 88 -12.01 -4.78 7.73
N GLU A 89 -12.81 -3.73 7.86
CA GLU A 89 -12.43 -2.53 8.64
C GLU A 89 -12.17 -2.90 10.10
N GLY A 90 -11.00 -2.48 10.63
CA GLY A 90 -10.59 -2.70 12.02
C GLY A 90 -10.08 -4.09 12.37
N GLU A 91 -10.17 -5.07 11.45
CA GLU A 91 -9.82 -6.46 11.75
C GLU A 91 -8.48 -6.91 11.15
N GLU A 92 -7.93 -6.17 10.19
CA GLU A 92 -6.75 -6.63 9.46
C GLU A 92 -5.43 -6.36 10.22
N VAL A 93 -4.49 -7.25 10.01
CA VAL A 93 -3.12 -7.14 10.54
C VAL A 93 -2.15 -7.20 9.37
N MET A 94 -1.58 -6.04 9.04
CA MET A 94 -0.63 -5.86 7.95
C MET A 94 0.80 -5.99 8.42
N ILE A 95 1.59 -6.84 7.79
CA ILE A 95 3.04 -6.92 8.01
C ILE A 95 3.75 -5.94 7.08
N THR A 96 4.43 -4.98 7.67
CA THR A 96 5.19 -3.96 6.95
C THR A 96 6.68 -4.16 7.18
N ALA A 97 7.28 -4.98 6.31
CA ALA A 97 8.72 -5.28 6.32
C ALA A 97 9.50 -4.46 5.28
N LEU A 98 8.80 -3.86 4.32
CA LEU A 98 9.39 -2.92 3.37
C LEU A 98 9.53 -1.53 4.00
N PRO A 99 10.56 -0.75 3.63
CA PRO A 99 10.80 0.55 4.23
C PRO A 99 9.72 1.57 3.85
N LEU A 100 9.19 2.27 4.86
CA LEU A 100 8.12 3.27 4.66
C LEU A 100 8.55 4.52 3.89
N TYR A 101 9.85 4.73 3.69
CA TYR A 101 10.33 5.79 2.80
C TYR A 101 10.22 5.41 1.31
N HIS A 102 9.92 4.16 1.00
CA HIS A 102 9.60 3.71 -0.35
C HIS A 102 8.09 3.80 -0.56
N ILE A 103 7.68 4.37 -1.69
CA ILE A 103 6.25 4.64 -1.98
C ILE A 103 5.38 3.39 -1.92
N PHE A 104 5.91 2.23 -2.28
CA PHE A 104 5.18 0.96 -2.20
C PHE A 104 4.71 0.69 -0.77
N ALA A 105 5.62 0.69 0.21
CA ALA A 105 5.25 0.46 1.60
C ALA A 105 4.46 1.64 2.19
N LEU A 106 4.77 2.87 1.81
CA LEU A 106 4.05 4.04 2.29
C LEU A 106 2.57 3.97 1.91
N THR A 107 2.26 3.74 0.64
CA THR A 107 0.87 3.76 0.18
C THR A 107 0.19 2.41 0.41
N ALA A 108 0.75 1.30 -0.11
CA ALA A 108 0.08 0.01 -0.06
C ALA A 108 -0.04 -0.56 1.35
N ASN A 109 0.99 -0.41 2.20
CA ASN A 109 0.95 -0.94 3.55
C ASN A 109 0.41 0.08 4.55
N CYS A 110 1.08 1.25 4.62
CA CYS A 110 0.76 2.21 5.67
C CYS A 110 -0.57 2.92 5.41
N LEU A 111 -0.70 3.65 4.30
CA LEU A 111 -1.87 4.49 4.07
C LEU A 111 -3.13 3.69 3.77
N THR A 112 -3.04 2.64 2.93
CA THR A 112 -4.18 1.80 2.60
C THR A 112 -4.71 1.08 3.84
N PHE A 113 -3.86 0.38 4.59
CA PHE A 113 -4.31 -0.33 5.78
C PHE A 113 -4.66 0.59 6.95
N PHE A 114 -4.06 1.78 7.01
CA PHE A 114 -4.48 2.82 7.93
C PHE A 114 -5.91 3.33 7.64
N ARG A 115 -6.25 3.47 6.36
CA ARG A 115 -7.60 3.80 5.88
C ARG A 115 -8.66 2.83 6.39
N TYR A 116 -8.31 1.53 6.49
CA TYR A 116 -9.16 0.48 7.04
C TYR A 116 -9.13 0.37 8.58
N GLY A 117 -8.41 1.24 9.28
CA GLY A 117 -8.24 1.13 10.73
C GLY A 117 -7.47 -0.12 11.16
N SER A 118 -6.68 -0.69 10.26
CA SER A 118 -5.97 -1.94 10.46
C SER A 118 -4.74 -1.77 11.34
N LYS A 119 -4.30 -2.85 11.97
CA LYS A 119 -3.05 -2.91 12.72
C LYS A 119 -1.88 -3.08 11.75
N ASN A 120 -0.90 -2.17 11.78
CA ASN A 120 0.36 -2.30 11.06
C ASN A 120 1.47 -2.79 11.98
N ILE A 121 2.11 -3.91 11.66
CA ILE A 121 3.28 -4.46 12.37
C ILE A 121 4.53 -4.05 11.59
N LEU A 122 5.28 -3.12 12.13
CA LEU A 122 6.49 -2.62 11.51
C LEU A 122 7.67 -3.53 11.84
N ILE A 123 8.24 -4.17 10.82
CA ILE A 123 9.45 -4.98 10.94
C ILE A 123 10.65 -4.07 10.62
N THR A 124 11.30 -3.60 11.65
CA THR A 124 12.39 -2.60 11.51
C THR A 124 13.69 -3.17 10.95
N ASN A 125 13.90 -4.48 11.10
CA ASN A 125 15.05 -5.19 10.51
C ASN A 125 14.59 -6.53 9.89
N PRO A 126 14.15 -6.52 8.64
CA PRO A 126 13.69 -7.76 7.97
C PRO A 126 14.82 -8.74 7.65
N ARG A 127 16.09 -8.37 7.84
CA ARG A 127 17.24 -9.27 7.69
C ARG A 127 17.44 -10.18 8.91
N ASP A 128 16.95 -9.76 10.06
CA ASP A 128 16.93 -10.59 11.28
C ASP A 128 15.74 -11.56 11.21
N MET A 129 15.88 -12.61 10.41
CA MET A 129 14.83 -13.60 10.15
C MET A 129 14.32 -14.28 11.42
N PRO A 130 15.16 -14.67 12.40
CA PRO A 130 14.67 -15.26 13.65
C PRO A 130 13.71 -14.32 14.41
N LYS A 131 14.10 -13.05 14.55
CA LYS A 131 13.23 -12.05 15.19
C LYS A 131 11.99 -11.77 14.38
N PHE A 132 12.12 -11.67 13.07
CA PHE A 132 10.97 -11.47 12.17
C PHE A 132 9.96 -12.60 12.34
N CYS A 133 10.37 -13.86 12.26
CA CYS A 133 9.48 -15.00 12.45
C CYS A 133 8.85 -15.01 13.86
N ALA A 134 9.59 -14.60 14.89
CA ALA A 134 9.04 -14.47 16.24
C ALA A 134 7.95 -13.37 16.32
N ASP A 135 8.12 -12.27 15.59
CA ASP A 135 7.12 -11.21 15.51
C ASP A 135 5.87 -11.67 14.73
N LEU A 136 6.04 -12.44 13.64
CA LEU A 136 4.92 -13.05 12.91
C LEU A 136 4.14 -14.02 13.79
N LYS A 137 4.83 -14.88 14.55
CA LYS A 137 4.19 -15.83 15.48
C LYS A 137 3.34 -15.14 16.55
N LYS A 138 3.77 -13.97 17.02
CA LYS A 138 3.03 -13.18 18.03
C LYS A 138 1.84 -12.41 17.45
N ASN A 139 1.85 -12.16 16.16
CA ASN A 139 0.84 -11.35 15.48
C ASN A 139 0.28 -12.15 14.31
N PRO A 140 -0.76 -12.97 14.51
CA PRO A 140 -1.48 -13.57 13.40
C PRO A 140 -1.86 -12.49 12.39
N PHE A 141 -1.31 -12.62 11.18
CA PHE A 141 -1.40 -11.56 10.17
C PHE A 141 -2.33 -11.97 9.05
N THR A 142 -2.96 -10.95 8.45
CA THR A 142 -3.93 -11.14 7.36
C THR A 142 -3.40 -10.67 6.01
N ALA A 143 -2.36 -9.83 6.03
CA ALA A 143 -1.77 -9.29 4.82
C ALA A 143 -0.26 -9.07 4.97
N ILE A 144 0.46 -9.28 3.88
CA ILE A 144 1.90 -9.05 3.79
C ILE A 144 2.28 -8.58 2.38
N THR A 145 3.22 -7.63 2.30
CA THR A 145 3.86 -7.27 1.03
C THR A 145 5.34 -7.52 1.10
N GLY A 146 5.95 -7.78 -0.04
CA GLY A 146 7.38 -8.05 -0.09
C GLY A 146 7.96 -8.06 -1.50
N VAL A 147 9.22 -8.42 -1.54
CA VAL A 147 9.99 -8.74 -2.76
C VAL A 147 10.43 -10.20 -2.68
N ASN A 148 10.85 -10.79 -3.81
CA ASN A 148 11.26 -12.21 -3.87
C ASN A 148 12.18 -12.64 -2.72
N THR A 149 13.22 -11.86 -2.45
CA THR A 149 14.20 -12.19 -1.39
C THR A 149 13.60 -12.26 0.00
N LEU A 150 12.56 -11.46 0.28
CA LEU A 150 11.85 -11.50 1.55
C LEU A 150 11.06 -12.81 1.69
N PHE A 151 10.30 -13.16 0.66
CA PHE A 151 9.49 -14.39 0.66
C PHE A 151 10.35 -15.63 0.74
N ILE A 152 11.44 -15.71 -0.05
CA ILE A 152 12.41 -16.79 0.02
C ILE A 152 13.03 -16.88 1.43
N GLY A 153 13.43 -15.73 1.99
CA GLY A 153 14.01 -15.67 3.34
C GLY A 153 13.07 -16.23 4.41
N LEU A 154 11.78 -15.90 4.34
CA LEU A 154 10.76 -16.41 5.25
C LEU A 154 10.51 -17.92 5.06
N MET A 155 10.31 -18.37 3.83
CA MET A 155 10.06 -19.78 3.53
C MET A 155 11.21 -20.71 3.91
N ASN A 156 12.44 -20.19 3.99
CA ASN A 156 13.61 -20.96 4.48
C ASN A 156 13.67 -21.08 6.01
N GLN A 157 12.75 -20.46 6.76
CA GLN A 157 12.75 -20.57 8.22
C GLN A 157 11.76 -21.64 8.68
N GLU A 158 12.23 -22.63 9.45
CA GLU A 158 11.37 -23.67 10.01
C GLU A 158 10.26 -23.09 10.91
N VAL A 159 10.57 -22.03 11.65
CA VAL A 159 9.57 -21.33 12.47
C VAL A 159 8.45 -20.75 11.61
N PHE A 160 8.78 -20.20 10.45
CA PHE A 160 7.78 -19.67 9.52
C PHE A 160 6.91 -20.77 8.93
N LYS A 161 7.50 -21.89 8.51
CA LYS A 161 6.76 -23.05 7.98
C LYS A 161 5.75 -23.62 8.97
N GLY A 162 6.01 -23.49 10.27
CA GLY A 162 5.11 -23.95 11.33
C GLY A 162 4.08 -22.93 11.79
N LEU A 163 3.93 -21.78 11.12
CA LEU A 163 2.90 -20.79 11.45
C LEU A 163 1.52 -21.24 10.94
N ASP A 164 0.49 -20.72 11.59
CA ASP A 164 -0.89 -20.81 11.09
C ASP A 164 -1.17 -19.66 10.12
N PHE A 165 -1.46 -20.00 8.88
CA PHE A 165 -1.77 -19.07 7.80
C PHE A 165 -3.27 -18.95 7.52
N SER A 166 -4.14 -19.55 8.33
CA SER A 166 -5.59 -19.55 8.11
C SER A 166 -6.22 -18.15 8.01
N ASN A 167 -5.57 -17.15 8.60
CA ASN A 167 -5.99 -15.75 8.54
C ASN A 167 -5.36 -14.96 7.39
N LEU A 168 -4.36 -15.52 6.69
CA LEU A 168 -3.69 -14.82 5.60
C LEU A 168 -4.59 -14.73 4.37
N LYS A 169 -4.93 -13.52 3.98
CA LYS A 169 -5.85 -13.21 2.88
C LYS A 169 -5.15 -12.58 1.68
N LEU A 170 -4.09 -11.81 1.93
CA LEU A 170 -3.41 -11.03 0.90
C LEU A 170 -1.90 -11.16 1.04
N ALA A 171 -1.25 -11.67 0.01
CA ALA A 171 0.19 -11.60 -0.18
C ALA A 171 0.49 -10.92 -1.51
N LEU A 172 1.28 -9.85 -1.49
CA LEU A 172 1.53 -9.02 -2.67
C LEU A 172 3.03 -8.82 -2.88
N GLY A 173 3.51 -9.25 -4.02
CA GLY A 173 4.85 -9.01 -4.51
C GLY A 173 4.89 -7.80 -5.45
N GLY A 174 5.92 -6.97 -5.33
CA GLY A 174 6.08 -5.79 -6.19
C GLY A 174 7.51 -5.25 -6.15
N GLY A 175 7.77 -4.20 -6.93
CA GLY A 175 9.10 -3.61 -7.06
C GLY A 175 10.04 -4.35 -8.00
N MET A 176 9.76 -5.61 -8.28
CA MET A 176 10.36 -6.46 -9.33
C MET A 176 9.41 -7.63 -9.61
N ALA A 177 9.59 -8.29 -10.75
CA ALA A 177 8.78 -9.45 -11.11
C ALA A 177 8.89 -10.55 -10.05
N VAL A 178 7.77 -11.14 -9.70
CA VAL A 178 7.71 -12.29 -8.80
C VAL A 178 8.12 -13.55 -9.60
N GLN A 179 9.07 -14.30 -9.07
CA GLN A 179 9.49 -15.56 -9.72
C GLN A 179 8.41 -16.62 -9.50
N ASP A 180 8.03 -17.33 -10.56
CA ASP A 180 6.97 -18.35 -10.50
C ASP A 180 7.25 -19.40 -9.42
N VAL A 181 8.50 -19.87 -9.31
CA VAL A 181 8.89 -20.83 -8.27
C VAL A 181 8.64 -20.31 -6.86
N VAL A 182 8.91 -19.03 -6.61
CA VAL A 182 8.67 -18.38 -5.31
C VAL A 182 7.18 -18.29 -5.02
N ALA A 183 6.38 -17.94 -6.03
CA ALA A 183 4.93 -17.84 -5.90
C ALA A 183 4.30 -19.23 -5.66
N ASP A 184 4.77 -20.27 -6.34
CA ASP A 184 4.30 -21.65 -6.15
C ASP A 184 4.62 -22.20 -4.77
N GLU A 185 5.85 -22.03 -4.31
CA GLU A 185 6.25 -22.45 -2.96
C GLU A 185 5.49 -21.69 -1.88
N TRP A 186 5.32 -20.38 -2.06
CA TRP A 186 4.55 -19.55 -1.13
C TRP A 186 3.10 -20.02 -1.02
N GLU A 187 2.42 -20.19 -2.16
CA GLU A 187 1.01 -20.63 -2.18
C GLU A 187 0.85 -22.04 -1.62
N LYS A 188 1.76 -22.95 -1.96
CA LYS A 188 1.77 -24.31 -1.41
C LYS A 188 1.94 -24.32 0.12
N LEU A 189 2.77 -23.44 0.64
CA LEU A 189 3.04 -23.35 2.08
C LEU A 189 1.91 -22.67 2.85
N THR A 190 1.40 -21.57 2.31
CA THR A 190 0.49 -20.69 3.06
C THR A 190 -0.98 -20.85 2.69
N GLY A 191 -1.29 -21.46 1.55
CA GLY A 191 -2.64 -21.50 0.98
C GLY A 191 -3.11 -20.17 0.40
N CYS A 192 -2.27 -19.13 0.39
CA CYS A 192 -2.59 -17.79 -0.11
C CYS A 192 -1.74 -17.48 -1.34
N ALA A 193 -2.38 -17.16 -2.46
CA ALA A 193 -1.66 -16.80 -3.68
C ALA A 193 -0.78 -15.57 -3.47
N LEU A 194 0.46 -15.61 -3.97
CA LEU A 194 1.34 -14.45 -4.03
C LEU A 194 1.05 -13.69 -5.33
N LEU A 195 0.34 -12.58 -5.20
CA LEU A 195 -0.07 -11.75 -6.32
C LEU A 195 1.04 -10.78 -6.72
N GLU A 196 1.12 -10.45 -8.00
CA GLU A 196 2.01 -9.41 -8.51
C GLU A 196 1.28 -8.08 -8.66
N ALA A 197 2.02 -7.01 -8.37
CA ALA A 197 1.61 -5.64 -8.63
C ALA A 197 2.76 -4.87 -9.29
N TYR A 198 2.41 -3.95 -10.18
CA TYR A 198 3.35 -3.04 -10.80
C TYR A 198 2.96 -1.60 -10.50
N GLY A 199 4.00 -0.79 -10.36
CA GLY A 199 3.86 0.64 -10.17
C GLY A 199 5.22 1.33 -10.07
N LEU A 200 5.15 2.65 -10.05
CA LEU A 200 6.29 3.56 -10.00
C LEU A 200 6.08 4.57 -8.88
N SER A 201 7.13 5.28 -8.48
CA SER A 201 6.96 6.42 -7.57
C SER A 201 5.98 7.43 -8.15
N GLU A 202 6.05 7.66 -9.45
CA GLU A 202 5.22 8.59 -10.21
C GLU A 202 3.76 8.14 -10.34
N THR A 203 3.44 6.87 -10.08
CA THR A 203 2.05 6.35 -10.09
C THR A 203 1.42 6.20 -8.70
N SER A 204 2.10 6.58 -7.62
CA SER A 204 1.63 6.77 -6.23
C SER A 204 1.27 5.55 -5.36
N PRO A 205 1.74 4.32 -5.50
CA PRO A 205 2.55 3.77 -6.57
C PRO A 205 1.78 2.87 -7.54
N ALA A 206 0.61 2.33 -7.17
CA ALA A 206 0.00 1.20 -7.86
C ALA A 206 -0.62 1.60 -9.21
N ALA A 207 -0.17 0.98 -10.29
CA ALA A 207 -0.76 1.11 -11.62
C ALA A 207 -1.57 -0.14 -11.99
N THR A 208 -1.01 -1.32 -11.73
CA THR A 208 -1.69 -2.60 -11.95
C THR A 208 -1.56 -3.52 -10.76
N ILE A 209 -2.54 -4.39 -10.56
CA ILE A 209 -2.51 -5.47 -9.58
C ILE A 209 -3.19 -6.71 -10.19
N ASN A 210 -2.64 -7.89 -9.96
CA ASN A 210 -3.33 -9.13 -10.30
C ASN A 210 -4.67 -9.21 -9.56
N PRO A 211 -5.74 -9.73 -10.21
CA PRO A 211 -7.03 -9.86 -9.58
C PRO A 211 -6.96 -10.67 -8.28
N TYR A 212 -7.51 -10.10 -7.24
CA TYR A 212 -7.81 -10.80 -6.00
C TYR A 212 -9.05 -11.66 -6.25
N ASN A 213 -9.13 -12.87 -5.80
CA ASN A 213 -10.24 -13.82 -6.01
C ASN A 213 -10.20 -14.64 -7.33
N GLY A 214 -9.06 -15.22 -7.63
CA GLY A 214 -9.04 -16.45 -8.40
C GLY A 214 -8.86 -16.34 -9.91
N LYS A 215 -8.60 -15.15 -10.44
CA LYS A 215 -8.25 -14.97 -11.86
C LYS A 215 -6.90 -14.29 -12.05
N HIS A 216 -6.02 -14.41 -11.07
CA HIS A 216 -4.65 -13.95 -11.23
C HIS A 216 -3.92 -14.82 -12.27
N LYS A 217 -3.05 -14.19 -13.03
CA LYS A 217 -2.20 -14.86 -14.01
C LYS A 217 -0.74 -14.64 -13.61
N ARG A 218 -0.04 -15.74 -13.32
CA ARG A 218 1.38 -15.72 -12.97
C ARG A 218 2.23 -15.15 -14.10
N GLY A 219 3.35 -14.53 -13.75
CA GLY A 219 4.24 -13.89 -14.73
C GLY A 219 3.62 -12.69 -15.43
N THR A 220 2.58 -12.09 -14.85
CA THR A 220 1.99 -10.85 -15.35
C THR A 220 1.82 -9.84 -14.22
N ILE A 221 1.93 -8.57 -14.57
CA ILE A 221 1.72 -7.46 -13.63
C ILE A 221 0.24 -7.24 -13.26
N GLY A 222 -0.68 -8.02 -13.81
CA GLY A 222 -2.11 -7.91 -13.56
C GLY A 222 -2.83 -6.94 -14.49
N LEU A 223 -3.94 -6.40 -14.01
CA LEU A 223 -4.81 -5.50 -14.76
C LEU A 223 -4.68 -4.06 -14.23
N PRO A 224 -4.93 -3.04 -15.08
CA PRO A 224 -4.98 -1.65 -14.64
C PRO A 224 -5.96 -1.46 -13.49
N LEU A 225 -5.58 -0.66 -12.51
CA LEU A 225 -6.50 -0.23 -11.45
C LEU A 225 -7.63 0.65 -12.01
N PRO A 226 -8.78 0.76 -11.33
CA PRO A 226 -9.88 1.60 -11.79
C PRO A 226 -9.41 3.01 -12.15
N ASN A 227 -9.89 3.55 -13.27
CA ASN A 227 -9.52 4.87 -13.81
C ASN A 227 -8.02 5.01 -14.12
N THR A 228 -7.36 3.93 -14.52
CA THR A 228 -5.96 3.93 -14.97
C THR A 228 -5.92 3.41 -16.40
N ASP A 229 -5.45 4.24 -17.32
CA ASP A 229 -5.23 3.87 -18.72
C ASP A 229 -3.76 3.49 -18.91
N ILE A 230 -3.53 2.30 -19.47
CA ILE A 230 -2.18 1.80 -19.77
C ILE A 230 -2.12 1.46 -21.25
N LYS A 231 -1.05 1.90 -21.90
CA LYS A 231 -0.75 1.60 -23.28
C LYS A 231 0.66 1.05 -23.40
N ILE A 232 0.82 0.10 -24.30
CA ILE A 232 2.11 -0.51 -24.62
C ILE A 232 2.53 0.01 -25.98
N PHE A 233 3.78 0.41 -26.09
CA PHE A 233 4.38 0.91 -27.32
C PHE A 233 5.62 0.09 -27.66
N ASP A 234 5.85 -0.14 -28.95
CA ASP A 234 7.10 -0.68 -29.46
C ASP A 234 8.21 0.39 -29.45
N ASP A 235 9.40 -0.01 -29.92
CA ASP A 235 10.58 0.88 -29.97
C ASP A 235 10.36 2.06 -30.94
N ASP A 236 9.49 1.91 -31.92
CA ASP A 236 9.11 2.97 -32.88
C ASP A 236 8.00 3.87 -32.34
N ARG A 237 7.60 3.70 -31.07
CA ARG A 237 6.50 4.41 -30.40
C ARG A 237 5.13 4.19 -31.04
N LYS A 238 4.95 3.06 -31.70
CA LYS A 238 3.65 2.64 -32.20
C LYS A 238 2.94 1.81 -31.13
N GLU A 239 1.68 2.14 -30.86
CA GLU A 239 0.86 1.38 -29.92
C GLU A 239 0.71 -0.06 -30.39
N VAL A 240 0.99 -1.00 -29.52
CA VAL A 240 0.83 -2.45 -29.75
C VAL A 240 -0.26 -2.99 -28.85
N PRO A 241 -0.94 -4.10 -29.27
CA PRO A 241 -2.03 -4.69 -28.49
C PRO A 241 -1.60 -5.18 -27.11
#